data_7488676aa95f2b5065bdca5c4547711d
#
_entry.id   7488676aa95f2b5065bdca5c4547711d
#
_cell.length_a   1.000
_cell.length_b   1.000
_cell.length_c   1.000
_cell.angle_alpha   90.00
_cell.angle_beta   90.00
_cell.angle_gamma   90.00
#
_symmetry.space_group_name_H-M   'P 1'
#
loop_
_entity.id
_entity.type
_entity.pdbx_description
1 polymer ?
#
loop_
_entity_poly.entity_id
_entity_poly.type
_entity_poly.pdbx_seq_one_letter_code
_entity_poly.pdbx_strand_id
1 'polypeptide(L)'
;MLYENIKKLVEYGIQTGLTPECERIYTTNLLLELFQEDSYEDVEIDSSSIELEAVLEGLLDEAVKRGIIEDSIGFRDLFDTKIMNCLVPRPAQVQKTFAEKYEESPEAATEYFYKLSQDSNYIRRYRVKKDMKWKVDSPYGKIDITINLSKPEKDPKAIAAARNAKNTAYPKCLLCMENEGYAGRLDHPARENHRIIPIEIAGGKWGFQYSPYVYYNEHCIVFNGQHIPMKIDKKAFEKLFDFVKLFPHYFLGSNADLPIVGGSILSHDHFQGGHYTFAMAKAPIEIKITIPGYEDVEAGIVKWPLSVIRIRHKDEKRLIDLADHILRCWRNYTDEDAFIYANTDGEPHNTITPIARMRDGMFELDLTLRNNITTEEHPLGVYHPHAEYHHIKKENIGLIELMGLAVLPSRLKEELEILADYLVNHEDIRSNEKIAKHADWAEIFSSKYEEITEANVMEILKKEVGEVFVHVLEDAGVYKCTEEGRKAFLKFVETLGV
;
A
#
# COMPACT_ATOMS: atom_id res chain seq x y z
N MET A 1 -11.50 36.31 8.36
CA MET A 1 -11.30 34.89 7.99
C MET A 1 -9.94 34.59 7.34
N LEU A 2 -9.52 35.31 6.26
CA LEU A 2 -8.23 35.01 5.62
C LEU A 2 -7.04 35.14 6.59
N TYR A 3 -6.84 36.32 7.19
CA TYR A 3 -5.70 36.56 8.08
C TYR A 3 -5.70 35.66 9.33
N GLU A 4 -6.88 35.36 9.86
CA GLU A 4 -7.05 34.40 10.97
C GLU A 4 -6.56 32.99 10.56
N ASN A 5 -6.98 32.49 9.39
CA ASN A 5 -6.54 31.17 8.91
C ASN A 5 -5.05 31.16 8.55
N ILE A 6 -4.52 32.23 7.96
CA ILE A 6 -3.06 32.36 7.73
C ILE A 6 -2.32 32.31 9.07
N LYS A 7 -2.75 33.08 10.09
CA LYS A 7 -2.11 33.08 11.42
C LYS A 7 -2.19 31.70 12.08
N LYS A 8 -3.37 31.06 12.05
CA LYS A 8 -3.54 29.68 12.57
C LYS A 8 -2.62 28.68 11.85
N LEU A 9 -2.50 28.79 10.53
CA LEU A 9 -1.64 27.89 9.77
C LEU A 9 -0.15 28.08 10.09
N VAL A 10 0.32 29.31 10.22
CA VAL A 10 1.69 29.61 10.64
C VAL A 10 1.96 29.09 12.04
N GLU A 11 1.02 29.30 12.97
CA GLU A 11 1.11 28.79 14.34
C GLU A 11 1.15 27.25 14.36
N TYR A 12 0.32 26.60 13.55
CA TYR A 12 0.39 25.14 13.34
C TYR A 12 1.79 24.69 12.88
N GLY A 13 2.37 25.41 11.92
CA GLY A 13 3.72 25.11 11.42
C GLY A 13 4.79 25.17 12.51
N ILE A 14 4.66 26.17 13.42
CA ILE A 14 5.59 26.34 14.55
C ILE A 14 5.38 25.26 15.60
N GLN A 15 4.14 24.99 16.01
CA GLN A 15 3.80 23.99 17.02
C GLN A 15 4.19 22.58 16.60
N THR A 16 4.07 22.26 15.33
CA THR A 16 4.48 20.95 14.78
C THR A 16 5.98 20.83 14.49
N GLY A 17 6.69 21.96 14.46
CA GLY A 17 8.12 22.02 14.13
C GLY A 17 8.42 21.99 12.63
N LEU A 18 7.41 22.18 11.77
CA LEU A 18 7.62 22.34 10.32
C LEU A 18 8.34 23.66 10.01
N THR A 19 7.95 24.72 10.72
CA THR A 19 8.48 26.08 10.56
C THR A 19 9.13 26.51 11.87
N PRO A 20 10.41 26.90 11.88
CA PRO A 20 11.02 27.47 13.08
C PRO A 20 10.45 28.86 13.38
N GLU A 21 10.42 29.25 14.66
CA GLU A 21 9.85 30.55 15.11
C GLU A 21 10.48 31.75 14.36
N CYS A 22 11.76 31.67 14.03
CA CYS A 22 12.45 32.75 13.31
C CYS A 22 11.98 32.96 11.85
N GLU A 23 11.25 31.98 11.29
CA GLU A 23 10.68 32.06 9.94
C GLU A 23 9.19 32.46 9.93
N ARG A 24 8.59 32.82 11.08
CA ARG A 24 7.18 33.22 11.20
C ARG A 24 6.77 34.28 10.18
N ILE A 25 7.53 35.38 10.12
CA ILE A 25 7.23 36.49 9.19
C ILE A 25 7.41 36.06 7.75
N TYR A 26 8.48 35.35 7.45
CA TYR A 26 8.76 34.85 6.11
C TYR A 26 7.64 33.94 5.59
N THR A 27 7.21 32.98 6.40
CA THR A 27 6.12 32.06 6.07
C THR A 27 4.77 32.78 5.90
N THR A 28 4.49 33.77 6.78
CA THR A 28 3.30 34.63 6.63
C THR A 28 3.31 35.33 5.28
N ASN A 29 4.44 35.93 4.87
CA ASN A 29 4.56 36.64 3.59
C ASN A 29 4.40 35.70 2.37
N LEU A 30 4.91 34.48 2.42
CA LEU A 30 4.68 33.49 1.37
C LEU A 30 3.19 33.15 1.22
N LEU A 31 2.47 33.01 2.33
CA LEU A 31 1.03 32.76 2.31
C LEU A 31 0.26 33.95 1.75
N LEU A 32 0.60 35.19 2.16
CA LEU A 32 -0.01 36.40 1.61
C LEU A 32 0.18 36.48 0.07
N GLU A 33 1.37 36.18 -0.44
CA GLU A 33 1.63 36.12 -1.87
C GLU A 33 0.69 35.14 -2.61
N LEU A 34 0.45 33.95 -2.04
CA LEU A 34 -0.45 32.96 -2.64
C LEU A 34 -1.88 33.48 -2.78
N PHE A 35 -2.33 34.33 -1.84
CA PHE A 35 -3.66 34.93 -1.83
C PHE A 35 -3.70 36.31 -2.49
N GLN A 36 -2.60 36.77 -3.09
CA GLN A 36 -2.47 38.05 -3.77
C GLN A 36 -2.82 39.23 -2.82
N GLU A 37 -2.36 39.14 -1.57
CA GLU A 37 -2.58 40.15 -0.53
C GLU A 37 -1.34 41.03 -0.37
N ASP A 38 -1.55 42.35 -0.41
CA ASP A 38 -0.50 43.35 -0.23
C ASP A 38 -0.38 43.84 1.23
N SER A 39 -1.33 43.45 2.09
CA SER A 39 -1.37 43.86 3.48
C SER A 39 -1.69 42.68 4.40
N TYR A 40 -1.39 42.87 5.70
CA TYR A 40 -1.70 41.89 6.74
C TYR A 40 -2.25 42.56 7.96
N GLU A 41 -3.36 42.06 8.48
CA GLU A 41 -3.93 42.47 9.76
C GLU A 41 -3.66 41.38 10.78
N ASP A 42 -2.92 41.72 11.84
CA ASP A 42 -2.66 40.80 12.93
C ASP A 42 -3.88 40.67 13.82
N VAL A 43 -4.59 39.58 13.70
CA VAL A 43 -5.81 39.25 14.46
C VAL A 43 -5.51 38.34 15.64
N GLU A 44 -6.27 38.44 16.72
CA GLU A 44 -6.18 37.46 17.81
C GLU A 44 -6.75 36.10 17.38
N ILE A 45 -6.07 35.03 17.76
CA ILE A 45 -6.52 33.65 17.52
C ILE A 45 -6.43 32.84 18.80
N ASP A 46 -7.26 31.81 18.90
CA ASP A 46 -7.05 30.73 19.86
C ASP A 46 -6.08 29.71 19.21
N SER A 47 -4.87 29.63 19.74
CA SER A 47 -3.83 28.70 19.30
C SER A 47 -3.78 27.40 20.10
N SER A 48 -4.67 27.19 21.07
CA SER A 48 -4.68 26.03 21.96
C SER A 48 -5.12 24.74 21.23
N SER A 49 -5.94 24.88 20.19
CA SER A 49 -6.40 23.74 19.39
C SER A 49 -6.61 24.16 17.92
N ILE A 50 -5.64 23.85 17.08
CA ILE A 50 -5.69 24.18 15.65
C ILE A 50 -6.02 22.91 14.87
N GLU A 51 -7.23 22.88 14.29
CA GLU A 51 -7.67 21.80 13.40
C GLU A 51 -7.25 22.14 11.96
N LEU A 52 -6.18 21.47 11.48
CA LEU A 52 -5.59 21.74 10.17
C LEU A 52 -6.59 21.62 9.02
N GLU A 53 -7.48 20.61 9.04
CA GLU A 53 -8.52 20.41 8.02
C GLU A 53 -9.40 21.67 7.89
N ALA A 54 -9.92 22.17 9.00
CA ALA A 54 -10.79 23.36 9.01
C ALA A 54 -10.06 24.64 8.55
N VAL A 55 -8.79 24.79 8.94
CA VAL A 55 -7.95 25.92 8.49
C VAL A 55 -7.72 25.88 7.00
N LEU A 56 -7.36 24.70 6.45
CA LEU A 56 -7.15 24.52 5.01
C LEU A 56 -8.45 24.69 4.23
N GLU A 57 -9.58 24.15 4.69
CA GLU A 57 -10.89 24.36 4.06
C GLU A 57 -11.22 25.86 3.96
N GLY A 58 -11.05 26.62 5.05
CA GLY A 58 -11.28 28.06 5.06
C GLY A 58 -10.38 28.83 4.10
N LEU A 59 -9.11 28.43 3.95
CA LEU A 59 -8.18 29.00 2.97
C LEU A 59 -8.56 28.62 1.52
N LEU A 60 -8.98 27.39 1.28
CA LEU A 60 -9.42 26.93 -0.04
C LEU A 60 -10.71 27.63 -0.48
N ASP A 61 -11.66 27.81 0.43
CA ASP A 61 -12.89 28.57 0.15
C ASP A 61 -12.60 30.04 -0.20
N GLU A 62 -11.66 30.65 0.49
CA GLU A 62 -11.23 32.00 0.16
C GLU A 62 -10.52 32.08 -1.21
N ALA A 63 -9.71 31.06 -1.55
CA ALA A 63 -9.08 30.96 -2.88
C ALA A 63 -10.11 30.82 -4.02
N VAL A 64 -11.15 30.00 -3.81
CA VAL A 64 -12.27 29.86 -4.75
C VAL A 64 -13.03 31.19 -4.88
N LYS A 65 -13.40 31.82 -3.75
CA LYS A 65 -14.13 33.09 -3.74
C LYS A 65 -13.39 34.22 -4.47
N ARG A 66 -12.06 34.22 -4.40
CA ARG A 66 -11.20 35.19 -5.11
C ARG A 66 -10.93 34.82 -6.56
N GLY A 67 -11.38 33.65 -7.03
CA GLY A 67 -11.12 33.16 -8.38
C GLY A 67 -9.67 32.75 -8.61
N ILE A 68 -8.90 32.46 -7.53
CA ILE A 68 -7.50 31.95 -7.64
C ILE A 68 -7.52 30.52 -8.14
N ILE A 69 -8.51 29.72 -7.72
CA ILE A 69 -8.71 28.35 -8.18
C ILE A 69 -10.18 28.11 -8.55
N GLU A 70 -10.43 27.11 -9.41
CA GLU A 70 -11.77 26.58 -9.66
C GLU A 70 -12.24 25.70 -8.49
N ASP A 71 -13.55 25.70 -8.24
CA ASP A 71 -14.14 24.86 -7.19
C ASP A 71 -14.32 23.41 -7.65
N SER A 72 -13.26 22.64 -7.54
CA SER A 72 -13.29 21.18 -7.70
C SER A 72 -12.26 20.52 -6.79
N ILE A 73 -12.49 19.25 -6.45
CA ILE A 73 -11.58 18.47 -5.59
C ILE A 73 -10.15 18.49 -6.15
N GLY A 74 -10.00 18.38 -7.48
CA GLY A 74 -8.68 18.36 -8.11
C GLY A 74 -7.90 19.67 -7.90
N PHE A 75 -8.53 20.82 -8.16
CA PHE A 75 -7.87 22.14 -7.97
C PHE A 75 -7.66 22.45 -6.49
N ARG A 76 -8.59 22.09 -5.61
CA ARG A 76 -8.43 22.22 -4.16
C ARG A 76 -7.23 21.41 -3.66
N ASP A 77 -7.07 20.14 -4.12
CA ASP A 77 -5.94 19.29 -3.75
C ASP A 77 -4.58 19.80 -4.26
N LEU A 78 -4.55 20.43 -5.43
CA LEU A 78 -3.33 21.09 -5.94
C LEU A 78 -2.97 22.29 -5.08
N PHE A 79 -3.94 23.15 -4.75
CA PHE A 79 -3.69 24.39 -4.03
C PHE A 79 -3.39 24.17 -2.54
N ASP A 80 -4.06 23.22 -1.89
CA ASP A 80 -3.78 22.81 -0.52
C ASP A 80 -2.30 22.40 -0.36
N THR A 81 -1.79 21.63 -1.33
CA THR A 81 -0.39 21.19 -1.33
C THR A 81 0.57 22.36 -1.47
N LYS A 82 0.19 23.35 -2.29
CA LYS A 82 0.95 24.60 -2.47
C LYS A 82 0.94 25.47 -1.19
N ILE A 83 -0.20 25.59 -0.52
CA ILE A 83 -0.32 26.28 0.77
C ILE A 83 0.62 25.61 1.80
N MET A 84 0.56 24.28 1.93
CA MET A 84 1.39 23.57 2.89
C MET A 84 2.89 23.66 2.58
N ASN A 85 3.28 23.80 1.31
CA ASN A 85 4.68 23.97 0.93
C ASN A 85 5.33 25.24 1.52
N CYS A 86 4.53 26.25 1.90
CA CYS A 86 5.05 27.43 2.56
C CYS A 86 5.61 27.12 3.96
N LEU A 87 5.17 26.03 4.59
CA LEU A 87 5.57 25.63 5.93
C LEU A 87 6.64 24.54 5.94
N VAL A 88 6.71 23.73 4.89
CA VAL A 88 7.52 22.49 4.88
C VAL A 88 9.00 22.80 4.67
N PRO A 89 9.92 22.27 5.50
CA PRO A 89 11.36 22.51 5.36
C PRO A 89 11.88 22.07 3.98
N ARG A 90 12.94 22.72 3.51
CA ARG A 90 13.61 22.35 2.27
C ARG A 90 14.20 20.94 2.34
N PRO A 91 14.32 20.21 1.20
CA PRO A 91 14.86 18.85 1.17
C PRO A 91 16.19 18.69 1.90
N ALA A 92 17.13 19.61 1.72
CA ALA A 92 18.45 19.55 2.37
C ALA A 92 18.35 19.61 3.92
N GLN A 93 17.41 20.39 4.47
CA GLN A 93 17.18 20.48 5.91
C GLN A 93 16.57 19.18 6.43
N VAL A 94 15.57 18.64 5.71
CA VAL A 94 14.93 17.36 6.08
C VAL A 94 15.95 16.22 6.07
N GLN A 95 16.77 16.13 5.03
CA GLN A 95 17.82 15.10 4.91
C GLN A 95 18.87 15.23 6.03
N LYS A 96 19.27 16.46 6.36
CA LYS A 96 20.21 16.71 7.47
C LYS A 96 19.61 16.25 8.80
N THR A 97 18.38 16.66 9.13
CA THR A 97 17.73 16.26 10.38
C THR A 97 17.50 14.75 10.43
N PHE A 98 17.14 14.14 9.31
CA PHE A 98 17.00 12.68 9.21
C PHE A 98 18.33 11.97 9.54
N ALA A 99 19.45 12.44 8.98
CA ALA A 99 20.77 11.88 9.24
C ALA A 99 21.17 12.04 10.72
N GLU A 100 20.94 13.22 11.32
CA GLU A 100 21.21 13.46 12.75
C GLU A 100 20.37 12.53 13.63
N LYS A 101 19.09 12.31 13.29
CA LYS A 101 18.23 11.36 14.00
C LYS A 101 18.64 9.91 13.79
N TYR A 102 19.17 9.57 12.62
CA TYR A 102 19.69 8.24 12.33
C TYR A 102 20.94 7.90 13.16
N GLU A 103 21.75 8.90 13.50
CA GLU A 103 22.86 8.71 14.45
C GLU A 103 22.37 8.38 15.87
N GLU A 104 21.15 8.80 16.25
CA GLU A 104 20.53 8.41 17.52
C GLU A 104 20.03 6.96 17.43
N SER A 105 19.18 6.66 16.47
CA SER A 105 18.74 5.31 16.08
C SER A 105 17.98 5.34 14.73
N PRO A 106 17.88 4.20 14.01
CA PRO A 106 17.02 4.07 12.83
C PRO A 106 15.54 4.40 13.11
N GLU A 107 15.05 4.03 14.30
CA GLU A 107 13.68 4.31 14.74
C GLU A 107 13.44 5.82 14.91
N ALA A 108 14.38 6.55 15.53
CA ALA A 108 14.28 8.00 15.71
C ALA A 108 14.21 8.74 14.35
N ALA A 109 14.98 8.27 13.37
CA ALA A 109 14.97 8.83 12.02
C ALA A 109 13.64 8.58 11.29
N THR A 110 13.13 7.35 11.35
CA THR A 110 11.84 7.00 10.70
C THR A 110 10.66 7.67 11.38
N GLU A 111 10.67 7.78 12.72
CA GLU A 111 9.63 8.51 13.48
C GLU A 111 9.60 10.00 13.11
N TYR A 112 10.77 10.66 13.05
CA TYR A 112 10.87 12.04 12.57
C TYR A 112 10.26 12.20 11.18
N PHE A 113 10.65 11.34 10.23
CA PHE A 113 10.23 11.48 8.84
C PHE A 113 8.74 11.12 8.63
N TYR A 114 8.23 10.15 9.41
CA TYR A 114 6.79 9.82 9.40
C TYR A 114 5.96 10.95 9.97
N LYS A 115 6.38 11.54 11.10
CA LYS A 115 5.75 12.72 11.67
C LYS A 115 5.74 13.89 10.69
N LEU A 116 6.87 14.20 10.06
CA LEU A 116 6.96 15.23 9.02
C LEU A 116 5.97 14.97 7.88
N SER A 117 5.88 13.73 7.41
CA SER A 117 4.95 13.35 6.33
C SER A 117 3.48 13.53 6.71
N GLN A 118 3.16 13.39 7.99
CA GLN A 118 1.81 13.65 8.54
C GLN A 118 1.55 15.15 8.73
N ASP A 119 2.45 15.86 9.37
CA ASP A 119 2.27 17.27 9.72
C ASP A 119 2.33 18.17 8.48
N SER A 120 3.07 17.81 7.46
CA SER A 120 3.08 18.48 6.16
C SER A 120 1.79 18.29 5.34
N ASN A 121 0.81 17.55 5.86
CA ASN A 121 -0.41 17.15 5.13
C ASN A 121 -0.13 16.34 3.84
N TYR A 122 1.08 15.80 3.68
CA TYR A 122 1.34 14.82 2.61
C TYR A 122 0.53 13.54 2.88
N ILE A 123 0.54 13.07 4.13
CA ILE A 123 -0.41 12.09 4.64
C ILE A 123 -1.61 12.86 5.23
N ARG A 124 -2.71 12.88 4.50
CA ARG A 124 -3.94 13.56 4.92
C ARG A 124 -4.66 12.74 5.98
N ARG A 125 -4.26 12.91 7.25
CA ARG A 125 -4.77 12.13 8.40
C ARG A 125 -6.29 12.11 8.50
N TYR A 126 -6.96 13.23 8.21
CA TYR A 126 -8.41 13.33 8.23
C TYR A 126 -9.10 12.49 7.14
N ARG A 127 -8.45 12.29 5.99
CA ARG A 127 -8.96 11.35 4.96
C ARG A 127 -8.75 9.90 5.37
N VAL A 128 -7.56 9.57 5.89
CA VAL A 128 -7.22 8.22 6.36
C VAL A 128 -8.11 7.76 7.52
N LYS A 129 -8.55 8.69 8.40
CA LYS A 129 -9.50 8.40 9.48
C LYS A 129 -10.88 7.96 8.99
N LYS A 130 -11.25 8.25 7.73
CA LYS A 130 -12.52 7.84 7.14
C LYS A 130 -12.51 6.37 6.69
N ASP A 131 -11.33 5.76 6.51
CA ASP A 131 -11.20 4.36 6.13
C ASP A 131 -11.88 3.44 7.15
N MET A 132 -12.65 2.46 6.64
CA MET A 132 -13.25 1.45 7.50
C MET A 132 -12.26 0.31 7.68
N LYS A 133 -11.90 0.01 8.94
CA LYS A 133 -10.90 -1.02 9.26
C LYS A 133 -11.44 -1.98 10.31
N TRP A 134 -11.30 -3.29 10.07
CA TRP A 134 -11.64 -4.34 11.04
C TRP A 134 -10.79 -5.58 10.82
N LYS A 135 -10.92 -6.57 11.70
CA LYS A 135 -10.21 -7.86 11.62
C LYS A 135 -11.21 -8.99 11.60
N VAL A 136 -10.88 -10.05 10.87
CA VAL A 136 -11.68 -11.27 10.79
C VAL A 136 -10.81 -12.46 11.15
N ASP A 137 -11.35 -13.36 11.98
CA ASP A 137 -10.70 -14.62 12.29
C ASP A 137 -10.80 -15.59 11.11
N SER A 138 -9.72 -16.29 10.82
CA SER A 138 -9.64 -17.27 9.74
C SER A 138 -8.84 -18.51 10.18
N PRO A 139 -8.86 -19.62 9.41
CA PRO A 139 -8.00 -20.78 9.67
C PRO A 139 -6.50 -20.48 9.65
N TYR A 140 -6.13 -19.32 9.07
CA TYR A 140 -4.75 -18.86 8.89
C TYR A 140 -4.33 -17.77 9.89
N GLY A 141 -5.23 -17.37 10.79
CA GLY A 141 -5.05 -16.26 11.73
C GLY A 141 -5.97 -15.08 11.46
N LYS A 142 -5.71 -13.96 12.13
CA LYS A 142 -6.54 -12.75 11.99
C LYS A 142 -6.14 -11.97 10.73
N ILE A 143 -7.08 -11.82 9.80
CA ILE A 143 -6.92 -11.06 8.56
C ILE A 143 -7.38 -9.62 8.78
N ASP A 144 -6.61 -8.67 8.29
CA ASP A 144 -6.96 -7.25 8.31
C ASP A 144 -7.80 -6.90 7.07
N ILE A 145 -8.92 -6.20 7.27
CA ILE A 145 -9.79 -5.73 6.18
C ILE A 145 -9.86 -4.22 6.23
N THR A 146 -9.69 -3.57 5.08
CA THR A 146 -9.81 -2.12 4.94
C THR A 146 -10.65 -1.79 3.71
N ILE A 147 -11.73 -1.02 3.88
CA ILE A 147 -12.36 -0.29 2.78
C ILE A 147 -11.68 1.07 2.73
N ASN A 148 -10.94 1.32 1.65
CA ASN A 148 -10.17 2.54 1.49
C ASN A 148 -11.04 3.67 0.97
N LEU A 149 -11.28 4.67 1.82
CA LEU A 149 -12.03 5.89 1.51
C LEU A 149 -11.11 7.12 1.34
N SER A 150 -9.82 6.96 1.62
CA SER A 150 -8.84 8.04 1.56
C SER A 150 -8.34 8.34 0.15
N LYS A 151 -8.46 7.37 -0.76
CA LYS A 151 -8.14 7.54 -2.18
C LYS A 151 -9.29 8.24 -2.89
N PRO A 152 -9.13 9.49 -3.36
CA PRO A 152 -10.21 10.18 -4.04
C PRO A 152 -10.63 9.44 -5.31
N GLU A 153 -11.92 9.26 -5.49
CA GLU A 153 -12.46 8.81 -6.78
C GLU A 153 -12.20 9.91 -7.82
N LYS A 154 -11.89 9.48 -9.04
CA LYS A 154 -11.64 10.44 -10.12
C LYS A 154 -12.96 11.13 -10.49
N ASP A 155 -13.05 12.44 -10.23
CA ASP A 155 -14.16 13.28 -10.68
C ASP A 155 -14.29 13.18 -12.21
N PRO A 156 -15.49 12.91 -12.77
CA PRO A 156 -15.74 12.91 -14.20
C PRO A 156 -15.26 14.18 -14.92
N LYS A 157 -15.36 15.35 -14.28
CA LYS A 157 -14.85 16.62 -14.81
C LYS A 157 -13.33 16.63 -14.86
N ALA A 158 -12.65 16.11 -13.83
CA ALA A 158 -11.20 15.97 -13.79
C ALA A 158 -10.71 14.97 -14.85
N ILE A 159 -11.44 13.87 -15.09
CA ILE A 159 -11.15 12.92 -16.17
C ILE A 159 -11.27 13.60 -17.55
N ALA A 160 -12.32 14.40 -17.78
CA ALA A 160 -12.50 15.11 -19.03
C ALA A 160 -11.42 16.19 -19.25
N ALA A 161 -11.06 16.94 -18.21
CA ALA A 161 -9.99 17.93 -18.27
C ALA A 161 -8.61 17.27 -18.50
N ALA A 162 -8.34 16.13 -17.86
CA ALA A 162 -7.11 15.37 -18.05
C ALA A 162 -6.94 14.83 -19.48
N ARG A 163 -8.03 14.49 -20.19
CA ARG A 163 -7.98 14.06 -21.60
C ARG A 163 -7.47 15.17 -22.54
N ASN A 164 -7.70 16.44 -22.18
CA ASN A 164 -7.29 17.61 -22.96
C ASN A 164 -5.93 18.19 -22.51
N ALA A 165 -5.36 17.68 -21.40
CA ALA A 165 -4.06 18.12 -20.91
C ALA A 165 -2.93 17.62 -21.81
N LYS A 166 -1.92 18.47 -22.03
CA LYS A 166 -0.69 18.06 -22.73
C LYS A 166 -0.03 16.95 -21.92
N ASN A 167 0.10 15.77 -22.51
CA ASN A 167 0.82 14.66 -21.91
C ASN A 167 2.30 15.02 -21.81
N THR A 168 2.76 15.43 -20.63
CA THR A 168 4.15 15.74 -20.35
C THR A 168 4.79 14.51 -19.70
N ALA A 169 5.97 14.12 -20.20
CA ALA A 169 6.72 12.98 -19.64
C ALA A 169 7.48 13.33 -18.34
N TYR A 170 7.01 14.33 -17.58
CA TYR A 170 7.65 14.80 -16.35
C TYR A 170 6.60 15.08 -15.27
N PRO A 171 6.73 14.46 -14.08
CA PRO A 171 7.51 13.24 -13.82
C PRO A 171 7.03 12.05 -14.68
N LYS A 172 7.91 11.07 -14.96
CA LYS A 172 7.53 9.90 -15.78
C LYS A 172 6.50 9.01 -15.10
N CYS A 173 6.58 8.86 -13.78
CA CYS A 173 5.59 8.12 -12.98
C CYS A 173 5.53 8.66 -11.55
N LEU A 174 4.62 8.10 -10.74
CA LEU A 174 4.39 8.50 -9.35
C LEU A 174 5.56 8.20 -8.39
N LEU A 175 6.54 7.39 -8.82
CA LEU A 175 7.69 6.96 -8.02
C LEU A 175 9.01 7.62 -8.44
N CYS A 176 8.99 8.54 -9.43
CA CYS A 176 10.22 9.24 -9.84
C CYS A 176 10.63 10.28 -8.80
N MET A 177 11.95 10.49 -8.63
CA MET A 177 12.51 11.50 -7.73
C MET A 177 11.99 12.92 -8.05
N GLU A 178 11.66 13.17 -9.30
CA GLU A 178 11.12 14.45 -9.81
C GLU A 178 9.74 14.80 -9.23
N ASN A 179 9.11 13.89 -8.47
CA ASN A 179 7.88 14.21 -7.72
C ASN A 179 8.14 15.12 -6.53
N GLU A 180 9.35 15.10 -5.93
CA GLU A 180 9.64 15.97 -4.79
C GLU A 180 9.52 17.45 -5.17
N GLY A 181 8.59 18.16 -4.52
CA GLY A 181 8.33 19.57 -4.81
C GLY A 181 7.54 19.83 -6.10
N TYR A 182 7.01 18.80 -6.77
CA TYR A 182 6.25 18.97 -8.00
C TYR A 182 4.86 19.54 -7.75
N ALA A 183 4.51 20.62 -8.46
CA ALA A 183 3.23 21.31 -8.27
C ALA A 183 1.99 20.50 -8.64
N GLY A 184 2.18 19.42 -9.41
CA GLY A 184 1.07 18.60 -9.86
C GLY A 184 0.29 19.16 -11.03
N ARG A 185 -0.71 18.43 -11.44
CA ARG A 185 -1.71 18.77 -12.46
C ARG A 185 -2.92 17.84 -12.28
N LEU A 186 -4.02 18.06 -12.96
CA LEU A 186 -5.26 17.28 -12.74
C LEU A 186 -5.11 15.77 -12.98
N ASP A 187 -4.15 15.34 -13.80
CA ASP A 187 -3.85 13.92 -14.07
C ASP A 187 -2.63 13.39 -13.32
N HIS A 188 -1.94 14.23 -12.54
CA HIS A 188 -0.78 13.85 -11.75
C HIS A 188 -0.77 14.61 -10.41
N PRO A 189 -0.75 13.92 -9.26
CA PRO A 189 -0.94 14.57 -7.96
C PRO A 189 0.17 15.58 -7.64
N ALA A 190 -0.21 16.66 -6.95
CA ALA A 190 0.75 17.60 -6.37
C ALA A 190 1.60 16.94 -5.28
N ARG A 191 2.85 17.36 -5.18
CA ARG A 191 3.87 16.84 -4.26
C ARG A 191 4.76 17.96 -3.70
N GLU A 192 4.28 19.21 -3.67
CA GLU A 192 5.08 20.34 -3.16
C GLU A 192 5.41 20.19 -1.68
N ASN A 193 4.51 19.58 -0.90
CA ASN A 193 4.68 19.26 0.52
C ASN A 193 5.32 17.89 0.79
N HIS A 194 5.72 17.18 -0.24
CA HIS A 194 6.37 15.87 -0.16
C HIS A 194 7.89 15.98 -0.09
N ARG A 195 8.52 15.11 0.69
CA ARG A 195 9.98 14.98 0.78
C ARG A 195 10.40 13.53 0.59
N ILE A 196 11.61 13.35 0.08
CA ILE A 196 12.21 12.04 -0.21
C ILE A 196 13.54 11.97 0.53
N ILE A 197 13.77 10.88 1.25
CA ILE A 197 15.07 10.60 1.85
C ILE A 197 15.91 9.78 0.88
N PRO A 198 17.04 10.29 0.39
CA PRO A 198 17.94 9.49 -0.41
C PRO A 198 18.64 8.45 0.49
N ILE A 199 18.65 7.20 0.06
CA ILE A 199 19.33 6.09 0.70
C ILE A 199 20.19 5.35 -0.32
N GLU A 200 21.15 4.58 0.15
CA GLU A 200 21.97 3.70 -0.69
C GLU A 200 21.63 2.25 -0.41
N ILE A 201 21.28 1.51 -1.46
CA ILE A 201 20.95 0.08 -1.40
C ILE A 201 21.68 -0.63 -2.54
N ALA A 202 22.39 -1.71 -2.24
CA ALA A 202 23.18 -2.52 -3.19
C ALA A 202 24.09 -1.66 -4.09
N GLY A 203 24.71 -0.63 -3.50
CA GLY A 203 25.59 0.32 -4.19
C GLY A 203 24.89 1.28 -5.15
N GLY A 204 23.58 1.35 -5.14
CA GLY A 204 22.75 2.24 -5.97
C GLY A 204 22.05 3.33 -5.16
N LYS A 205 21.66 4.42 -5.85
CA LYS A 205 20.87 5.51 -5.25
C LYS A 205 19.39 5.17 -5.30
N TRP A 206 18.73 5.26 -4.14
CA TRP A 206 17.31 4.98 -3.95
C TRP A 206 16.63 6.12 -3.21
N GLY A 207 15.32 6.24 -3.40
CA GLY A 207 14.46 7.13 -2.62
C GLY A 207 13.66 6.33 -1.60
N PHE A 208 13.55 6.86 -0.39
CA PHE A 208 12.67 6.39 0.67
C PHE A 208 11.60 7.43 0.95
N GLN A 209 10.32 7.03 0.88
CA GLN A 209 9.17 7.88 1.15
C GLN A 209 8.05 7.09 1.81
N TYR A 210 7.13 7.77 2.52
CA TYR A 210 5.89 7.15 2.98
C TYR A 210 4.81 7.18 1.91
N SER A 211 3.89 6.22 1.98
CA SER A 211 2.69 6.22 1.14
C SER A 211 1.65 7.17 1.74
N PRO A 212 1.04 8.06 0.96
CA PRO A 212 0.00 8.94 1.47
C PRO A 212 -1.31 8.22 1.83
N TYR A 213 -1.46 6.96 1.41
CA TYR A 213 -2.69 6.18 1.67
C TYR A 213 -2.68 5.43 3.01
N VAL A 214 -1.51 5.20 3.62
CA VAL A 214 -1.34 4.58 4.94
C VAL A 214 -2.23 3.34 5.13
N TYR A 215 -2.05 2.34 4.28
CA TYR A 215 -2.80 1.09 4.42
C TYR A 215 -2.52 0.38 5.75
N TYR A 216 -1.30 0.55 6.27
CA TYR A 216 -0.82 0.06 7.57
C TYR A 216 0.18 1.06 8.16
N ASN A 217 0.59 0.84 9.42
CA ASN A 217 1.50 1.75 10.11
C ASN A 217 2.83 1.94 9.37
N GLU A 218 3.21 3.20 9.18
CA GLU A 218 4.45 3.60 8.52
C GLU A 218 4.66 2.95 7.14
N HIS A 219 3.54 2.77 6.38
CA HIS A 219 3.60 2.24 5.03
C HIS A 219 4.53 3.09 4.16
N CYS A 220 5.65 2.52 3.75
CA CYS A 220 6.68 3.19 2.95
C CYS A 220 6.87 2.56 1.58
N ILE A 221 7.44 3.33 0.68
CA ILE A 221 7.86 2.93 -0.65
C ILE A 221 9.34 3.27 -0.81
N VAL A 222 10.10 2.28 -1.23
CA VAL A 222 11.54 2.40 -1.51
C VAL A 222 11.71 2.17 -3.01
N PHE A 223 12.20 3.16 -3.73
CA PHE A 223 12.21 3.13 -5.18
C PHE A 223 13.56 3.52 -5.76
N ASN A 224 13.88 2.92 -6.90
CA ASN A 224 15.14 3.17 -7.60
C ASN A 224 15.23 4.65 -8.04
N GLY A 225 16.39 5.29 -7.86
CA GLY A 225 16.62 6.64 -8.33
C GLY A 225 16.57 6.78 -9.85
N GLN A 226 16.62 5.67 -10.59
CA GLN A 226 16.44 5.60 -12.03
C GLN A 226 15.11 4.95 -12.40
N HIS A 227 14.40 5.49 -13.38
CA HIS A 227 13.17 4.90 -13.87
C HIS A 227 13.49 3.70 -14.79
N ILE A 228 13.69 2.54 -14.17
CA ILE A 228 13.96 1.26 -14.84
C ILE A 228 12.92 0.23 -14.41
N PRO A 229 12.57 -0.75 -15.26
CA PRO A 229 11.63 -1.80 -14.91
C PRO A 229 12.08 -2.61 -13.70
N MET A 230 11.12 -3.03 -12.89
CA MET A 230 11.38 -3.95 -11.80
C MET A 230 11.70 -5.36 -12.30
N LYS A 231 12.51 -6.09 -11.54
CA LYS A 231 12.90 -7.45 -11.83
C LYS A 231 13.13 -8.20 -10.53
N ILE A 232 12.59 -9.40 -10.44
CA ILE A 232 12.89 -10.32 -9.34
C ILE A 232 14.07 -11.20 -9.75
N ASP A 233 15.20 -10.99 -9.12
CA ASP A 233 16.43 -11.74 -9.30
C ASP A 233 17.26 -11.71 -8.01
N LYS A 234 18.47 -12.30 -8.03
CA LYS A 234 19.38 -12.29 -6.87
C LYS A 234 19.61 -10.89 -6.31
N LYS A 235 19.72 -9.87 -7.18
CA LYS A 235 19.92 -8.48 -6.75
C LYS A 235 18.71 -7.91 -6.03
N ALA A 236 17.50 -8.36 -6.36
CA ALA A 236 16.30 -7.95 -5.60
C ALA A 236 16.39 -8.41 -4.15
N PHE A 237 16.85 -9.65 -3.89
CA PHE A 237 17.04 -10.16 -2.53
C PHE A 237 18.15 -9.39 -1.79
N GLU A 238 19.26 -9.07 -2.45
CA GLU A 238 20.34 -8.22 -1.90
C GLU A 238 19.77 -6.85 -1.47
N LYS A 239 18.97 -6.21 -2.33
CA LYS A 239 18.35 -4.91 -2.05
C LYS A 239 17.42 -4.95 -0.85
N LEU A 240 16.58 -6.01 -0.74
CA LEU A 240 15.67 -6.20 0.38
C LEU A 240 16.43 -6.28 1.71
N PHE A 241 17.49 -7.08 1.79
CA PHE A 241 18.27 -7.23 3.01
C PHE A 241 19.11 -6.00 3.34
N ASP A 242 19.64 -5.28 2.34
CA ASP A 242 20.35 -4.03 2.60
C ASP A 242 19.43 -2.99 3.26
N PHE A 243 18.18 -2.87 2.80
CA PHE A 243 17.22 -1.99 3.45
C PHE A 243 16.88 -2.45 4.88
N VAL A 244 16.66 -3.73 5.09
CA VAL A 244 16.35 -4.29 6.42
C VAL A 244 17.52 -4.12 7.39
N LYS A 245 18.78 -4.10 6.93
CA LYS A 245 19.94 -3.72 7.75
C LYS A 245 19.94 -2.24 8.12
N LEU A 246 19.52 -1.36 7.21
CA LEU A 246 19.38 0.07 7.52
C LEU A 246 18.24 0.34 8.52
N PHE A 247 17.12 -0.38 8.39
CA PHE A 247 15.92 -0.21 9.20
C PHE A 247 15.41 -1.57 9.74
N PRO A 248 16.07 -2.14 10.78
CA PRO A 248 15.77 -3.49 11.28
C PRO A 248 14.35 -3.66 11.84
N HIS A 249 13.70 -2.58 12.23
CA HIS A 249 12.32 -2.55 12.72
C HIS A 249 11.26 -2.59 11.60
N TYR A 250 11.69 -2.46 10.33
CA TYR A 250 10.83 -2.54 9.16
C TYR A 250 10.92 -3.91 8.48
N PHE A 251 9.84 -4.27 7.77
CA PHE A 251 9.91 -5.24 6.69
C PHE A 251 10.07 -4.50 5.36
N LEU A 252 10.55 -5.21 4.34
CA LEU A 252 10.51 -4.76 2.94
C LEU A 252 10.16 -5.94 2.03
N GLY A 253 9.24 -5.71 1.09
CA GLY A 253 8.84 -6.71 0.11
C GLY A 253 8.70 -6.14 -1.30
N SER A 254 8.78 -7.01 -2.28
CA SER A 254 8.55 -6.66 -3.69
C SER A 254 7.25 -7.25 -4.19
N ASN A 255 6.53 -6.51 -5.04
CA ASN A 255 5.56 -7.17 -5.91
C ASN A 255 6.26 -8.13 -6.87
N ALA A 256 5.52 -9.06 -7.43
CA ALA A 256 6.01 -9.90 -8.52
C ALA A 256 6.27 -9.06 -9.80
N ASP A 257 7.19 -9.50 -10.63
CA ASP A 257 7.62 -8.81 -11.84
C ASP A 257 6.86 -9.23 -13.12
N LEU A 258 5.84 -10.09 -12.98
CA LEU A 258 4.96 -10.49 -14.08
C LEU A 258 3.57 -9.83 -13.96
N PRO A 259 2.89 -9.55 -15.07
CA PRO A 259 1.51 -9.06 -15.05
C PRO A 259 0.57 -10.03 -14.35
N ILE A 260 -0.63 -9.58 -13.96
CA ILE A 260 -1.67 -10.33 -13.25
C ILE A 260 -1.31 -10.58 -11.77
N VAL A 261 -0.10 -11.05 -11.48
CA VAL A 261 0.39 -11.35 -10.12
C VAL A 261 1.32 -10.26 -9.57
N GLY A 262 1.63 -9.24 -10.38
CA GLY A 262 2.44 -8.07 -10.01
C GLY A 262 1.62 -6.89 -9.50
N GLY A 263 2.33 -5.83 -9.12
CA GLY A 263 1.74 -4.53 -8.76
C GLY A 263 1.36 -3.69 -9.98
N SER A 264 0.81 -2.51 -9.73
CA SER A 264 0.35 -1.58 -10.78
C SER A 264 1.47 -0.84 -11.52
N ILE A 265 2.69 -0.79 -10.96
CA ILE A 265 3.84 -0.06 -11.53
C ILE A 265 5.00 -1.03 -11.71
N LEU A 266 5.01 -1.77 -12.83
CA LEU A 266 6.09 -2.67 -13.19
C LEU A 266 7.26 -1.95 -13.90
N SER A 267 7.01 -0.74 -14.41
CA SER A 267 7.99 0.04 -15.18
C SER A 267 9.03 0.77 -14.33
N HIS A 268 8.85 0.82 -13.01
CA HIS A 268 9.77 1.47 -12.09
C HIS A 268 10.12 0.54 -10.93
N ASP A 269 11.39 0.18 -10.79
CA ASP A 269 11.89 -0.73 -9.75
C ASP A 269 11.67 -0.13 -8.36
N HIS A 270 10.86 -0.81 -7.54
CA HIS A 270 10.45 -0.34 -6.23
C HIS A 270 10.03 -1.49 -5.31
N PHE A 271 10.07 -1.21 -4.03
CA PHE A 271 9.65 -2.08 -2.94
C PHE A 271 8.66 -1.35 -2.02
N GLN A 272 7.87 -2.12 -1.27
CA GLN A 272 6.99 -1.59 -0.24
C GLN A 272 7.37 -2.19 1.11
N GLY A 273 7.36 -1.37 2.13
CA GLY A 273 7.74 -1.74 3.48
C GLY A 273 7.03 -0.93 4.55
N GLY A 274 7.50 -1.06 5.79
CA GLY A 274 6.98 -0.29 6.91
C GLY A 274 7.09 -1.02 8.24
N HIS A 275 6.62 -0.38 9.29
CA HIS A 275 6.61 -0.90 10.65
C HIS A 275 5.28 -1.57 10.96
N TYR A 276 5.06 -2.76 10.40
CA TYR A 276 3.84 -3.54 10.59
C TYR A 276 4.09 -5.04 10.55
N THR A 277 3.36 -5.79 11.38
CA THR A 277 3.43 -7.26 11.40
C THR A 277 2.12 -7.87 10.89
N PHE A 278 2.15 -8.29 9.63
CA PHE A 278 1.00 -8.92 8.96
C PHE A 278 0.67 -10.32 9.49
N ALA A 279 -0.53 -10.80 9.17
CA ALA A 279 -0.99 -12.14 9.53
C ALA A 279 -0.05 -13.23 8.98
N MET A 280 0.38 -13.13 7.72
CA MET A 280 1.34 -14.05 7.11
C MET A 280 2.65 -14.13 7.91
N ALA A 281 3.18 -13.00 8.38
CA ALA A 281 4.40 -12.98 9.19
C ALA A 281 4.24 -13.73 10.52
N LYS A 282 3.03 -13.75 11.10
CA LYS A 282 2.68 -14.45 12.35
C LYS A 282 2.36 -15.93 12.13
N ALA A 283 2.03 -16.30 10.89
CA ALA A 283 1.64 -17.67 10.57
C ALA A 283 2.80 -18.63 10.85
N PRO A 284 2.51 -19.81 11.46
CA PRO A 284 3.53 -20.79 11.82
C PRO A 284 4.03 -21.55 10.58
N ILE A 285 5.20 -22.16 10.71
CA ILE A 285 5.66 -23.19 9.79
C ILE A 285 4.77 -24.42 9.97
N GLU A 286 4.10 -24.85 8.89
CA GLU A 286 3.27 -26.05 8.86
C GLU A 286 4.12 -27.29 8.59
N ILE A 287 5.04 -27.20 7.64
CA ILE A 287 5.94 -28.30 7.26
C ILE A 287 7.37 -27.78 7.28
N LYS A 288 8.22 -28.37 8.11
CA LYS A 288 9.66 -28.11 8.07
C LYS A 288 10.26 -28.83 6.86
N ILE A 289 11.14 -28.13 6.15
CA ILE A 289 11.86 -28.68 5.00
C ILE A 289 13.37 -28.55 5.23
N THR A 290 14.14 -29.50 4.68
CA THR A 290 15.60 -29.43 4.64
C THR A 290 16.01 -29.40 3.17
N ILE A 291 16.78 -28.38 2.79
CA ILE A 291 17.22 -28.22 1.40
C ILE A 291 18.69 -28.64 1.33
N PRO A 292 19.04 -29.64 0.50
CA PRO A 292 20.42 -30.10 0.35
C PRO A 292 21.39 -28.99 -0.02
N GLY A 293 22.52 -28.93 0.70
CA GLY A 293 23.51 -27.85 0.59
C GLY A 293 23.19 -26.59 1.41
N TYR A 294 22.01 -26.54 2.07
CA TYR A 294 21.53 -25.45 2.94
C TYR A 294 20.95 -25.99 4.25
N GLU A 295 21.52 -27.06 4.78
CA GLU A 295 21.05 -27.71 6.03
C GLU A 295 21.21 -26.84 7.27
N ASP A 296 22.02 -25.79 7.18
CA ASP A 296 22.21 -24.75 8.19
C ASP A 296 21.10 -23.67 8.19
N VAL A 297 20.28 -23.60 7.14
CA VAL A 297 19.19 -22.64 7.01
C VAL A 297 17.89 -23.25 7.56
N GLU A 298 17.23 -22.55 8.47
CA GLU A 298 15.88 -22.90 8.88
C GLU A 298 14.92 -22.65 7.71
N ALA A 299 14.26 -23.69 7.22
CA ALA A 299 13.33 -23.59 6.10
C ALA A 299 12.02 -24.33 6.35
N GLY A 300 10.92 -23.83 5.80
CA GLY A 300 9.62 -24.49 5.91
C GLY A 300 8.51 -23.86 5.09
N ILE A 301 7.47 -24.63 4.86
CA ILE A 301 6.21 -24.20 4.26
C ILE A 301 5.37 -23.52 5.34
N VAL A 302 4.91 -22.32 5.10
CA VAL A 302 4.08 -21.56 6.04
C VAL A 302 2.63 -22.00 5.94
N LYS A 303 1.94 -22.09 7.09
CA LYS A 303 0.48 -22.31 7.14
C LYS A 303 -0.25 -21.04 6.68
N TRP A 304 -0.37 -20.89 5.37
CA TRP A 304 -0.94 -19.71 4.73
C TRP A 304 -1.72 -20.09 3.47
N PRO A 305 -2.76 -19.36 3.05
CA PRO A 305 -3.53 -19.70 1.85
C PRO A 305 -2.70 -19.62 0.56
N LEU A 306 -1.70 -18.74 0.50
CA LEU A 306 -0.75 -18.72 -0.61
C LEU A 306 0.43 -19.66 -0.31
N SER A 307 1.15 -20.04 -1.36
CA SER A 307 2.27 -20.99 -1.30
C SER A 307 3.56 -20.29 -0.89
N VAL A 308 3.90 -20.31 0.39
CA VAL A 308 5.02 -19.57 0.97
C VAL A 308 6.09 -20.51 1.51
N ILE A 309 7.33 -20.34 1.04
CA ILE A 309 8.53 -20.91 1.64
C ILE A 309 9.17 -19.83 2.52
N ARG A 310 9.28 -20.07 3.82
CA ARG A 310 10.01 -19.20 4.75
C ARG A 310 11.38 -19.78 5.03
N ILE A 311 12.40 -18.90 4.91
CA ILE A 311 13.79 -19.24 5.20
C ILE A 311 14.37 -18.25 6.21
N ARG A 312 15.20 -18.73 7.16
CA ARG A 312 15.78 -17.92 8.23
C ARG A 312 17.25 -18.30 8.44
N HIS A 313 18.13 -17.30 8.61
CA HIS A 313 19.54 -17.50 8.95
C HIS A 313 20.13 -16.20 9.51
N LYS A 314 21.27 -16.31 10.21
CA LYS A 314 22.02 -15.14 10.71
C LYS A 314 22.81 -14.41 9.63
N ASP A 315 23.21 -15.13 8.59
CA ASP A 315 23.96 -14.59 7.45
C ASP A 315 22.99 -14.41 6.26
N GLU A 316 22.79 -13.15 5.87
CA GLU A 316 21.91 -12.81 4.73
C GLU A 316 22.41 -13.39 3.41
N LYS A 317 23.72 -13.60 3.25
CA LYS A 317 24.26 -14.15 2.00
C LYS A 317 23.81 -15.58 1.76
N ARG A 318 23.73 -16.37 2.83
CA ARG A 318 23.17 -17.74 2.75
C ARG A 318 21.72 -17.71 2.30
N LEU A 319 20.93 -16.76 2.81
CA LEU A 319 19.52 -16.60 2.38
C LEU A 319 19.39 -16.10 0.95
N ILE A 320 20.24 -15.16 0.53
CA ILE A 320 20.27 -14.65 -0.86
C ILE A 320 20.59 -15.76 -1.84
N ASP A 321 21.61 -16.58 -1.55
CA ASP A 321 22.00 -17.69 -2.41
C ASP A 321 20.91 -18.75 -2.49
N LEU A 322 20.29 -19.11 -1.37
CA LEU A 322 19.18 -20.06 -1.35
C LEU A 322 17.93 -19.50 -2.06
N ALA A 323 17.58 -18.22 -1.82
CA ALA A 323 16.44 -17.59 -2.49
C ALA A 323 16.62 -17.54 -4.01
N ASP A 324 17.82 -17.23 -4.50
CA ASP A 324 18.14 -17.27 -5.92
C ASP A 324 18.06 -18.71 -6.50
N HIS A 325 18.50 -19.69 -5.73
CA HIS A 325 18.35 -21.11 -6.11
C HIS A 325 16.87 -21.51 -6.23
N ILE A 326 16.06 -21.20 -5.20
CA ILE A 326 14.61 -21.48 -5.22
C ILE A 326 13.94 -20.75 -6.40
N LEU A 327 14.26 -19.48 -6.64
CA LEU A 327 13.71 -18.72 -7.76
C LEU A 327 14.03 -19.35 -9.12
N ARG A 328 15.28 -19.79 -9.33
CA ARG A 328 15.70 -20.45 -10.58
C ARG A 328 14.98 -21.77 -10.77
N CYS A 329 14.87 -22.60 -9.73
CA CYS A 329 14.13 -23.85 -9.78
C CYS A 329 12.64 -23.55 -10.08
N TRP A 330 12.02 -22.62 -9.39
CA TRP A 330 10.61 -22.26 -9.60
C TRP A 330 10.34 -21.76 -11.02
N ARG A 331 11.17 -20.88 -11.56
CA ARG A 331 10.98 -20.34 -12.91
C ARG A 331 11.00 -21.39 -14.01
N ASN A 332 11.66 -22.53 -13.78
CA ASN A 332 11.76 -23.62 -14.74
C ASN A 332 10.84 -24.80 -14.39
N TYR A 333 10.05 -24.70 -13.31
CA TYR A 333 9.25 -25.81 -12.83
C TYR A 333 7.92 -25.92 -13.55
N THR A 334 7.65 -27.11 -14.10
CA THR A 334 6.35 -27.49 -14.66
C THR A 334 5.85 -28.74 -13.95
N ASP A 335 4.59 -28.71 -13.51
CA ASP A 335 3.85 -29.85 -12.95
C ASP A 335 2.43 -29.84 -13.52
N GLU A 336 2.20 -30.61 -14.56
CA GLU A 336 0.93 -30.66 -15.28
C GLU A 336 -0.21 -31.14 -14.36
N ASP A 337 0.07 -32.07 -13.45
CA ASP A 337 -0.91 -32.60 -12.49
C ASP A 337 -1.42 -31.51 -11.53
N ALA A 338 -0.58 -30.52 -11.22
CA ALA A 338 -0.93 -29.36 -10.38
C ALA A 338 -1.30 -28.12 -11.21
N PHE A 339 -1.44 -28.25 -12.52
CA PHE A 339 -1.70 -27.17 -13.48
C PHE A 339 -0.65 -26.04 -13.43
N ILE A 340 0.61 -26.37 -13.14
CA ILE A 340 1.72 -25.42 -13.09
C ILE A 340 2.54 -25.56 -14.37
N TYR A 341 2.61 -24.49 -15.15
CA TYR A 341 3.41 -24.40 -16.35
C TYR A 341 4.43 -23.28 -16.21
N ALA A 342 5.71 -23.58 -16.41
CA ALA A 342 6.78 -22.58 -16.36
C ALA A 342 6.64 -21.53 -17.45
N ASN A 343 6.17 -21.93 -18.63
CA ASN A 343 5.88 -21.06 -19.76
C ASN A 343 4.82 -21.68 -20.69
N THR A 344 4.20 -20.84 -21.51
CA THR A 344 3.33 -21.22 -22.62
C THR A 344 3.70 -20.36 -23.83
N ASP A 345 4.02 -20.99 -24.96
CA ASP A 345 4.42 -20.31 -26.19
C ASP A 345 5.60 -19.33 -26.01
N GLY A 346 6.48 -19.60 -25.05
CA GLY A 346 7.65 -18.79 -24.71
C GLY A 346 7.39 -17.68 -23.70
N GLU A 347 6.15 -17.46 -23.28
CA GLU A 347 5.80 -16.49 -22.23
C GLU A 347 5.95 -17.13 -20.84
N PRO A 348 6.75 -16.53 -19.92
CA PRO A 348 6.97 -17.07 -18.58
C PRO A 348 5.77 -16.84 -17.66
N HIS A 349 5.50 -17.82 -16.79
CA HIS A 349 4.40 -17.74 -15.83
C HIS A 349 4.86 -17.71 -14.37
N ASN A 350 5.99 -18.36 -14.06
CA ASN A 350 6.46 -18.50 -12.68
C ASN A 350 7.32 -17.31 -12.22
N THR A 351 6.99 -16.77 -11.07
CA THR A 351 7.77 -15.74 -10.37
C THR A 351 7.57 -15.85 -8.86
N ILE A 352 8.21 -14.96 -8.09
CA ILE A 352 8.13 -14.92 -6.62
C ILE A 352 7.80 -13.52 -6.15
N THR A 353 7.00 -13.42 -5.10
CA THR A 353 6.81 -12.21 -4.29
C THR A 353 7.63 -12.39 -3.00
N PRO A 354 8.81 -11.74 -2.86
CA PRO A 354 9.69 -11.88 -1.70
C PRO A 354 9.40 -10.83 -0.64
N ILE A 355 9.48 -11.22 0.66
CA ILE A 355 9.33 -10.31 1.79
C ILE A 355 10.42 -10.59 2.82
N ALA A 356 11.28 -9.59 3.07
CA ALA A 356 12.38 -9.66 4.03
C ALA A 356 12.07 -8.90 5.32
N ARG A 357 12.60 -9.39 6.44
CA ARG A 357 12.55 -8.73 7.75
C ARG A 357 13.60 -9.28 8.71
N MET A 358 13.82 -8.57 9.81
CA MET A 358 14.54 -9.09 10.96
C MET A 358 13.54 -9.68 11.96
N ARG A 359 13.86 -10.85 12.50
CA ARG A 359 13.11 -11.47 13.60
C ARG A 359 14.04 -12.24 14.52
N ASP A 360 13.95 -11.97 15.83
CA ASP A 360 14.75 -12.67 16.86
C ASP A 360 16.27 -12.66 16.56
N GLY A 361 16.78 -11.55 16.02
CA GLY A 361 18.18 -11.39 15.65
C GLY A 361 18.64 -12.17 14.42
N MET A 362 17.71 -12.71 13.64
CA MET A 362 17.97 -13.39 12.37
C MET A 362 17.30 -12.68 11.21
N PHE A 363 17.90 -12.79 10.04
CA PHE A 363 17.23 -12.45 8.80
C PHE A 363 16.18 -13.51 8.47
N GLU A 364 15.01 -13.06 8.02
CA GLU A 364 13.91 -13.90 7.59
C GLU A 364 13.42 -13.45 6.22
N LEU A 365 13.22 -14.39 5.31
CA LEU A 365 12.69 -14.13 3.97
C LEU A 365 11.53 -15.09 3.70
N ASP A 366 10.37 -14.52 3.37
CA ASP A 366 9.23 -15.25 2.83
C ASP A 366 9.27 -15.18 1.30
N LEU A 367 9.24 -16.32 0.65
CA LEU A 367 9.20 -16.48 -0.80
C LEU A 367 7.82 -17.01 -1.19
N THR A 368 6.92 -16.12 -1.61
CA THR A 368 5.59 -16.51 -2.08
C THR A 368 5.65 -16.87 -3.56
N LEU A 369 5.40 -18.13 -3.87
CA LEU A 369 5.38 -18.64 -5.25
C LEU A 369 4.15 -18.09 -5.99
N ARG A 370 4.36 -17.56 -7.19
CA ARG A 370 3.31 -16.97 -8.04
C ARG A 370 3.37 -17.57 -9.44
N ASN A 371 2.19 -17.64 -10.08
CA ASN A 371 2.04 -18.03 -11.46
C ASN A 371 0.91 -17.23 -12.10
N ASN A 372 1.10 -16.71 -13.32
CA ASN A 372 0.16 -15.81 -13.99
C ASN A 372 -0.58 -16.44 -15.18
N ILE A 373 -0.58 -17.77 -15.27
CA ILE A 373 -1.25 -18.47 -16.38
C ILE A 373 -2.74 -18.13 -16.44
N THR A 374 -3.25 -17.97 -17.64
CA THR A 374 -4.68 -17.75 -17.94
C THR A 374 -5.27 -18.89 -18.72
N THR A 375 -6.59 -19.06 -18.63
CA THR A 375 -7.38 -19.99 -19.46
C THR A 375 -8.63 -19.27 -19.98
N GLU A 376 -9.38 -19.90 -20.85
CA GLU A 376 -10.69 -19.37 -21.29
C GLU A 376 -11.67 -19.24 -20.11
N GLU A 377 -11.62 -20.15 -19.14
CA GLU A 377 -12.44 -20.11 -17.93
C GLU A 377 -11.96 -19.03 -16.95
N HIS A 378 -10.64 -18.82 -16.85
CA HIS A 378 -10.00 -17.83 -15.96
C HIS A 378 -9.17 -16.81 -16.76
N PRO A 379 -9.81 -15.90 -17.50
CA PRO A 379 -9.12 -14.93 -18.37
C PRO A 379 -8.32 -13.88 -17.60
N LEU A 380 -8.60 -13.68 -16.30
CA LEU A 380 -7.86 -12.78 -15.41
C LEU A 380 -6.73 -13.50 -14.65
N GLY A 381 -6.61 -14.82 -14.79
CA GLY A 381 -5.61 -15.65 -14.14
C GLY A 381 -6.24 -16.85 -13.42
N VAL A 382 -5.60 -18.01 -13.51
CA VAL A 382 -6.01 -19.23 -12.78
C VAL A 382 -5.75 -19.02 -11.27
N TYR A 383 -4.62 -18.38 -10.94
CA TYR A 383 -4.21 -18.06 -9.56
C TYR A 383 -4.51 -16.59 -9.24
N HIS A 384 -5.79 -16.24 -9.37
CA HIS A 384 -6.34 -14.90 -9.24
C HIS A 384 -7.74 -15.01 -8.62
N PRO A 385 -8.31 -13.96 -7.99
CA PRO A 385 -9.68 -14.02 -7.50
C PRO A 385 -10.66 -14.48 -8.56
N HIS A 386 -11.41 -15.54 -8.30
CA HIS A 386 -12.38 -16.09 -9.23
C HIS A 386 -13.66 -15.24 -9.32
N ALA A 387 -14.44 -15.46 -10.37
CA ALA A 387 -15.56 -14.59 -10.77
C ALA A 387 -16.62 -14.42 -9.67
N GLU A 388 -16.89 -15.49 -8.88
CA GLU A 388 -17.86 -15.47 -7.78
C GLU A 388 -17.50 -14.45 -6.69
N TYR A 389 -16.22 -14.09 -6.52
CA TYR A 389 -15.74 -13.14 -5.50
C TYR A 389 -15.57 -11.72 -6.03
N HIS A 390 -15.75 -11.48 -7.34
CA HIS A 390 -15.52 -10.17 -7.98
C HIS A 390 -16.45 -9.08 -7.46
N HIS A 391 -17.59 -9.44 -6.89
CA HIS A 391 -18.49 -8.47 -6.25
C HIS A 391 -17.84 -7.78 -5.03
N ILE A 392 -16.86 -8.42 -4.38
CA ILE A 392 -16.06 -7.89 -3.27
C ILE A 392 -14.65 -7.49 -3.74
N LYS A 393 -13.92 -8.42 -4.38
CA LYS A 393 -12.52 -8.20 -4.80
C LYS A 393 -12.27 -8.80 -6.18
N LYS A 394 -12.02 -7.93 -7.16
CA LYS A 394 -11.72 -8.30 -8.55
C LYS A 394 -10.26 -8.05 -8.93
N GLU A 395 -9.60 -7.11 -8.26
CA GLU A 395 -8.26 -6.66 -8.60
C GLU A 395 -7.22 -7.73 -8.25
N ASN A 396 -6.06 -7.63 -8.90
CA ASN A 396 -4.92 -8.50 -8.65
C ASN A 396 -4.52 -8.52 -7.17
N ILE A 397 -4.07 -9.67 -6.68
CA ILE A 397 -3.53 -9.83 -5.32
C ILE A 397 -2.06 -9.45 -5.34
N GLY A 398 -1.78 -8.25 -4.85
CA GLY A 398 -0.44 -7.71 -4.72
C GLY A 398 0.22 -8.04 -3.38
N LEU A 399 1.37 -7.41 -3.12
CA LEU A 399 2.19 -7.64 -1.93
C LEU A 399 1.40 -7.48 -0.61
N ILE A 400 0.60 -6.43 -0.48
CA ILE A 400 -0.12 -6.10 0.76
C ILE A 400 -1.21 -7.13 1.03
N GLU A 401 -2.00 -7.44 0.00
CA GLU A 401 -3.10 -8.38 0.12
C GLU A 401 -2.62 -9.79 0.43
N LEU A 402 -1.56 -10.24 -0.25
CA LEU A 402 -1.03 -11.59 0.01
C LEU A 402 -0.49 -11.78 1.42
N MET A 403 -0.06 -10.70 2.09
CA MET A 403 0.37 -10.73 3.49
C MET A 403 -0.79 -10.75 4.49
N GLY A 404 -2.04 -10.60 4.03
CA GLY A 404 -3.25 -10.71 4.85
C GLY A 404 -3.88 -9.38 5.24
N LEU A 405 -3.76 -8.34 4.38
CA LEU A 405 -4.51 -7.09 4.52
C LEU A 405 -5.30 -6.82 3.24
N ALA A 406 -6.62 -6.98 3.29
CA ALA A 406 -7.50 -6.63 2.19
C ALA A 406 -7.56 -5.12 2.01
N VAL A 407 -7.29 -4.64 0.80
CA VAL A 407 -7.57 -3.26 0.38
C VAL A 407 -8.75 -3.30 -0.57
N LEU A 408 -9.93 -2.96 -0.05
CA LEU A 408 -11.19 -3.05 -0.75
C LEU A 408 -11.64 -1.69 -1.30
N PRO A 409 -12.39 -1.66 -2.42
CA PRO A 409 -12.82 -0.43 -3.05
C PRO A 409 -13.85 0.35 -2.22
N SER A 410 -13.85 1.68 -2.34
CA SER A 410 -14.71 2.63 -1.61
C SER A 410 -16.21 2.38 -1.80
N ARG A 411 -16.62 1.91 -2.99
CA ARG A 411 -18.01 1.57 -3.31
C ARG A 411 -18.65 0.61 -2.29
N LEU A 412 -17.86 -0.30 -1.72
CA LEU A 412 -18.36 -1.29 -0.77
C LEU A 412 -18.96 -0.68 0.49
N LYS A 413 -18.57 0.53 0.89
CA LYS A 413 -19.20 1.19 2.04
C LYS A 413 -20.69 1.39 1.79
N GLU A 414 -21.05 2.08 0.70
CA GLU A 414 -22.46 2.34 0.36
C GLU A 414 -23.20 1.05 0.05
N GLU A 415 -22.57 0.15 -0.71
CA GLU A 415 -23.16 -1.12 -1.09
C GLU A 415 -23.52 -2.00 0.12
N LEU A 416 -22.67 -2.08 1.13
CA LEU A 416 -22.92 -2.85 2.35
C LEU A 416 -23.97 -2.19 3.25
N GLU A 417 -24.01 -0.85 3.32
CA GLU A 417 -25.07 -0.12 4.02
C GLU A 417 -26.45 -0.40 3.42
N ILE A 418 -26.58 -0.31 2.09
CA ILE A 418 -27.82 -0.64 1.37
C ILE A 418 -28.18 -2.12 1.55
N LEU A 419 -27.20 -3.01 1.41
CA LEU A 419 -27.43 -4.45 1.58
C LEU A 419 -27.92 -4.80 3.00
N ALA A 420 -27.40 -4.12 4.01
CA ALA A 420 -27.84 -4.28 5.39
C ALA A 420 -29.34 -3.95 5.54
N ASP A 421 -29.78 -2.83 4.98
CA ASP A 421 -31.17 -2.41 5.02
C ASP A 421 -32.10 -3.45 4.33
N TYR A 422 -31.69 -3.95 3.15
CA TYR A 422 -32.45 -4.95 2.40
C TYR A 422 -32.55 -6.30 3.13
N LEU A 423 -31.48 -6.73 3.78
CA LEU A 423 -31.44 -7.97 4.57
C LEU A 423 -32.37 -7.89 5.78
N VAL A 424 -32.34 -6.78 6.53
CA VAL A 424 -33.18 -6.57 7.71
C VAL A 424 -34.65 -6.48 7.36
N ASN A 425 -34.99 -5.82 6.23
CA ASN A 425 -36.36 -5.64 5.79
C ASN A 425 -36.87 -6.78 4.90
N HIS A 426 -36.06 -7.82 4.65
CA HIS A 426 -36.39 -8.95 3.79
C HIS A 426 -36.81 -8.52 2.36
N GLU A 427 -36.12 -7.49 1.83
CA GLU A 427 -36.36 -6.97 0.49
C GLU A 427 -35.59 -7.79 -0.58
N ASP A 428 -36.07 -7.77 -1.83
CA ASP A 428 -35.39 -8.44 -2.93
C ASP A 428 -34.11 -7.68 -3.34
N ILE A 429 -32.96 -8.24 -2.99
CA ILE A 429 -31.63 -7.67 -3.28
C ILE A 429 -31.41 -7.47 -4.78
N ARG A 430 -31.97 -8.36 -5.64
CA ARG A 430 -31.84 -8.27 -7.09
C ARG A 430 -32.59 -7.09 -7.69
N SER A 431 -33.55 -6.52 -6.97
CA SER A 431 -34.31 -5.35 -7.41
C SER A 431 -33.50 -4.05 -7.43
N ASN A 432 -32.36 -4.00 -6.73
CA ASN A 432 -31.52 -2.82 -6.64
C ASN A 432 -30.20 -3.01 -7.40
N GLU A 433 -30.00 -2.25 -8.49
CA GLU A 433 -28.85 -2.37 -9.39
C GLU A 433 -27.49 -2.23 -8.70
N LYS A 434 -27.40 -1.43 -7.62
CA LYS A 434 -26.14 -1.24 -6.89
C LYS A 434 -25.68 -2.51 -6.16
N ILE A 435 -26.61 -3.29 -5.64
CA ILE A 435 -26.34 -4.45 -4.77
C ILE A 435 -26.72 -5.80 -5.38
N ALA A 436 -27.40 -5.81 -6.54
CA ALA A 436 -27.84 -7.06 -7.21
C ALA A 436 -26.70 -8.07 -7.39
N LYS A 437 -25.49 -7.62 -7.61
CA LYS A 437 -24.26 -8.45 -7.72
C LYS A 437 -23.89 -9.20 -6.43
N HIS A 438 -24.45 -8.80 -5.28
CA HIS A 438 -24.23 -9.44 -4.00
C HIS A 438 -25.32 -10.48 -3.65
N ALA A 439 -26.38 -10.60 -4.47
CA ALA A 439 -27.58 -11.39 -4.13
C ALA A 439 -27.26 -12.86 -3.89
N ASP A 440 -26.52 -13.53 -4.78
CA ASP A 440 -26.21 -14.95 -4.66
C ASP A 440 -25.37 -15.22 -3.40
N TRP A 441 -24.39 -14.37 -3.12
CA TRP A 441 -23.59 -14.44 -1.90
C TRP A 441 -24.43 -14.21 -0.64
N ALA A 442 -25.33 -13.20 -0.67
CA ALA A 442 -26.20 -12.87 0.45
C ALA A 442 -27.19 -14.03 0.77
N GLU A 443 -27.73 -14.68 -0.25
CA GLU A 443 -28.60 -15.88 -0.07
C GLU A 443 -27.85 -17.03 0.59
N ILE A 444 -26.59 -17.28 0.17
CA ILE A 444 -25.76 -18.34 0.73
C ILE A 444 -25.47 -18.08 2.20
N PHE A 445 -24.94 -16.89 2.55
CA PHE A 445 -24.54 -16.64 3.93
C PHE A 445 -25.73 -16.44 4.87
N SER A 446 -26.84 -15.85 4.39
CA SER A 446 -28.03 -15.63 5.22
C SER A 446 -28.55 -16.92 5.84
N SER A 447 -28.40 -18.06 5.13
CA SER A 447 -28.79 -19.36 5.62
C SER A 447 -27.96 -19.87 6.82
N LYS A 448 -26.81 -19.27 7.10
CA LYS A 448 -25.92 -19.60 8.24
C LYS A 448 -26.38 -18.98 9.56
N TYR A 449 -27.29 -17.98 9.50
CA TYR A 449 -27.72 -17.19 10.66
C TYR A 449 -29.20 -17.43 10.98
N GLU A 450 -29.52 -17.57 12.25
CA GLU A 450 -30.94 -17.79 12.70
C GLU A 450 -31.77 -16.55 12.44
N GLU A 451 -31.20 -15.36 12.69
CA GLU A 451 -31.89 -14.07 12.49
C GLU A 451 -30.87 -12.97 12.14
N ILE A 452 -31.21 -12.17 11.14
CA ILE A 452 -30.44 -10.97 10.75
C ILE A 452 -31.28 -9.74 11.13
N THR A 453 -30.75 -8.91 12.03
CA THR A 453 -31.42 -7.74 12.62
C THR A 453 -30.57 -6.49 12.45
N GLU A 454 -31.16 -5.30 12.67
CA GLU A 454 -30.40 -4.03 12.72
C GLU A 454 -29.19 -4.09 13.67
N ALA A 455 -29.28 -4.84 14.76
CA ALA A 455 -28.24 -4.92 15.77
C ALA A 455 -27.02 -5.76 15.34
N ASN A 456 -27.18 -6.74 14.44
CA ASN A 456 -26.11 -7.68 14.10
C ASN A 456 -25.71 -7.67 12.62
N VAL A 457 -26.49 -7.08 11.72
CA VAL A 457 -26.30 -7.18 10.27
C VAL A 457 -24.91 -6.67 9.81
N MET A 458 -24.44 -5.56 10.37
CA MET A 458 -23.12 -5.02 9.98
C MET A 458 -21.95 -5.87 10.47
N GLU A 459 -22.08 -6.53 11.61
CA GLU A 459 -21.07 -7.49 12.10
C GLU A 459 -21.04 -8.74 11.22
N ILE A 460 -22.22 -9.23 10.83
CA ILE A 460 -22.36 -10.35 9.90
C ILE A 460 -21.70 -10.02 8.57
N LEU A 461 -22.05 -8.87 7.96
CA LEU A 461 -21.48 -8.44 6.69
C LEU A 461 -19.96 -8.28 6.74
N LYS A 462 -19.42 -7.69 7.81
CA LYS A 462 -17.97 -7.58 8.00
C LYS A 462 -17.29 -8.94 8.07
N LYS A 463 -17.89 -9.89 8.78
CA LYS A 463 -17.37 -11.27 8.87
C LYS A 463 -17.40 -11.95 7.51
N GLU A 464 -18.54 -11.92 6.82
CA GLU A 464 -18.71 -12.59 5.53
C GLU A 464 -17.83 -11.97 4.43
N VAL A 465 -17.63 -10.64 4.43
CA VAL A 465 -16.63 -9.98 3.55
C VAL A 465 -15.22 -10.51 3.82
N GLY A 466 -14.87 -10.72 5.08
CA GLY A 466 -13.59 -11.31 5.45
C GLY A 466 -13.45 -12.76 4.98
N GLU A 467 -14.50 -13.57 5.08
CA GLU A 467 -14.52 -14.96 4.56
C GLU A 467 -14.31 -14.96 3.03
N VAL A 468 -14.98 -14.07 2.30
CA VAL A 468 -14.74 -13.90 0.84
C VAL A 468 -13.27 -13.57 0.57
N PHE A 469 -12.66 -12.69 1.35
CA PHE A 469 -11.26 -12.36 1.14
C PHE A 469 -10.31 -13.52 1.43
N VAL A 470 -10.62 -14.38 2.39
CA VAL A 470 -9.87 -15.63 2.63
C VAL A 470 -9.91 -16.52 1.40
N HIS A 471 -11.08 -16.72 0.79
CA HIS A 471 -11.22 -17.49 -0.45
C HIS A 471 -10.46 -16.85 -1.62
N VAL A 472 -10.48 -15.53 -1.72
CA VAL A 472 -9.68 -14.79 -2.70
C VAL A 472 -8.18 -15.07 -2.54
N LEU A 473 -7.67 -15.19 -1.31
CA LEU A 473 -6.28 -15.58 -1.06
C LEU A 473 -6.02 -17.06 -1.41
N GLU A 474 -6.98 -17.94 -1.14
CA GLU A 474 -6.91 -19.36 -1.51
C GLU A 474 -6.90 -19.56 -3.03
N ASP A 475 -7.68 -18.76 -3.77
CA ASP A 475 -7.65 -18.74 -5.24
C ASP A 475 -6.27 -18.31 -5.77
N ALA A 476 -5.67 -17.29 -5.13
CA ALA A 476 -4.35 -16.79 -5.52
C ALA A 476 -3.19 -17.75 -5.16
N GLY A 477 -3.42 -18.76 -4.33
CA GLY A 477 -2.44 -19.78 -3.97
C GLY A 477 -2.18 -20.77 -5.10
N VAL A 478 -0.91 -20.98 -5.47
CA VAL A 478 -0.52 -21.91 -6.52
C VAL A 478 -0.76 -23.36 -6.08
N TYR A 479 -0.33 -23.70 -4.88
CA TYR A 479 -0.65 -24.98 -4.25
C TYR A 479 -1.79 -24.78 -3.25
N LYS A 480 -2.92 -25.44 -3.49
CA LYS A 480 -4.09 -25.32 -2.62
C LYS A 480 -3.84 -25.93 -1.23
N CYS A 481 -4.55 -25.46 -0.23
CA CYS A 481 -4.44 -25.93 1.15
C CYS A 481 -5.18 -27.27 1.38
N THR A 482 -5.05 -28.20 0.41
CA THR A 482 -5.56 -29.57 0.46
C THR A 482 -4.40 -30.56 0.61
N GLU A 483 -4.73 -31.84 0.85
CA GLU A 483 -3.71 -32.90 0.94
C GLU A 483 -2.94 -33.05 -0.39
N GLU A 484 -3.66 -32.99 -1.52
CA GLU A 484 -3.11 -33.06 -2.87
C GLU A 484 -2.20 -31.86 -3.15
N GLY A 485 -2.67 -30.64 -2.80
CA GLY A 485 -1.88 -29.41 -2.96
C GLY A 485 -0.61 -29.43 -2.12
N ARG A 486 -0.66 -29.95 -0.89
CA ARG A 486 0.53 -30.14 -0.06
C ARG A 486 1.51 -31.14 -0.64
N LYS A 487 1.03 -32.25 -1.20
CA LYS A 487 1.88 -33.25 -1.89
C LYS A 487 2.56 -32.64 -3.11
N ALA A 488 1.83 -31.87 -3.92
CA ALA A 488 2.38 -31.17 -5.07
C ALA A 488 3.43 -30.11 -4.66
N PHE A 489 3.20 -29.39 -3.56
CA PHE A 489 4.19 -28.44 -3.04
C PHE A 489 5.47 -29.15 -2.59
N LEU A 490 5.36 -30.26 -1.88
CA LEU A 490 6.52 -31.06 -1.46
C LEU A 490 7.27 -31.63 -2.66
N LYS A 491 6.57 -32.07 -3.72
CA LYS A 491 7.18 -32.50 -5.00
C LYS A 491 8.06 -31.40 -5.61
N PHE A 492 7.61 -30.14 -5.58
CA PHE A 492 8.46 -29.00 -5.97
C PHE A 492 9.67 -28.87 -5.04
N VAL A 493 9.47 -28.92 -3.72
CA VAL A 493 10.56 -28.78 -2.74
C VAL A 493 11.63 -29.85 -2.94
N GLU A 494 11.28 -31.07 -3.29
CA GLU A 494 12.22 -32.16 -3.61
C GLU A 494 13.15 -31.82 -4.77
N THR A 495 12.70 -31.00 -5.72
CA THR A 495 13.54 -30.56 -6.85
C THR A 495 14.64 -29.59 -6.46
N LEU A 496 14.57 -29.00 -5.26
CA LEU A 496 15.57 -28.03 -4.78
C LEU A 496 16.90 -28.70 -4.38
N GLY A 497 16.94 -30.01 -4.30
CA GLY A 497 18.12 -30.79 -3.93
C GLY A 497 18.91 -31.38 -5.10
N VAL A 498 18.56 -31.05 -6.33
CA VAL A 498 19.14 -31.64 -7.54
C VAL A 498 20.05 -30.66 -8.27
#